data_a3b9a1dee472e13d3cdcd341732e011c
#
_entry.id   a3b9a1dee472e13d3cdcd341732e011c
#
_cell.length_a   1.000
_cell.length_b   1.000
_cell.length_c   1.000
_cell.angle_alpha   90.00
_cell.angle_beta   90.00
_cell.angle_gamma   90.00
#
_symmetry.space_group_name_H-M   'P 1'
#
loop_
_entity.id
_entity.type
_entity.pdbx_description
1 polymer ?
#
loop_
_entity_poly.entity_id
_entity_poly.type
_entity_poly.pdbx_seq_one_letter_code
_entity_poly.pdbx_strand_id
1 'polypeptide(L)'
;LLRNADNLIPKSIILDDIFATISYFLGLPHNVGDVDDIDHLGNRRIRSVGELLQNQFRIGISRMERVVREKMTLQSQDPDNITPQSLINIRPVVAAIKEFFGSSPLSQFMDQTNPLSELTHKRRLSALGPGGLSRDRASFEVRDVHYTHYGRMCPIETPEGPNIGLISYLATFEKINKYGFIETPFRKVTDGRVSDEVVYMTADEEDDYVVAQANEPLDENGYF
;
A
#
# COMPACT_ATOMS: atom_id res chain seq x y z
N LEU A 1 14.21 11.43 13.95
CA LEU A 1 14.33 11.40 12.46
C LEU A 1 13.90 12.73 11.85
N LEU A 2 12.74 13.29 12.22
CA LEU A 2 12.23 14.55 11.67
C LEU A 2 13.17 15.75 11.87
N ARG A 3 13.97 15.77 12.94
CA ARG A 3 14.93 16.84 13.19
C ARG A 3 16.11 16.87 12.23
N ASN A 4 16.38 15.75 11.54
CA ASN A 4 17.48 15.60 10.59
C ASN A 4 16.97 15.34 9.17
N ALA A 5 15.72 15.69 8.87
CA ALA A 5 15.09 15.42 7.58
C ALA A 5 15.90 15.97 6.39
N ASP A 6 16.53 17.14 6.57
CA ASP A 6 17.34 17.80 5.53
C ASP A 6 18.65 17.06 5.22
N ASN A 7 19.12 16.21 6.13
CA ASN A 7 20.35 15.43 5.99
C ASN A 7 20.12 13.97 5.54
N LEU A 8 18.86 13.57 5.40
CA LEU A 8 18.51 12.21 4.98
C LEU A 8 18.87 11.98 3.50
N ILE A 9 19.57 10.88 3.25
CA ILE A 9 19.82 10.43 1.88
C ILE A 9 18.69 9.47 1.50
N PRO A 10 17.81 9.85 0.53
CA PRO A 10 16.70 8.99 0.13
C PRO A 10 17.19 7.59 -0.27
N LYS A 11 16.53 6.55 0.26
CA LYS A 11 16.80 5.12 -0.01
C LYS A 11 18.13 4.57 0.52
N SER A 12 18.85 5.29 1.35
CA SER A 12 20.09 4.83 1.98
C SER A 12 19.99 4.98 3.50
N ILE A 13 20.46 3.96 4.22
CA ILE A 13 20.58 4.00 5.69
C ILE A 13 21.92 4.66 6.02
N ILE A 14 21.90 5.68 6.86
CA ILE A 14 23.08 6.37 7.38
C ILE A 14 23.28 6.04 8.86
N LEU A 15 24.46 6.37 9.39
CA LEU A 15 24.78 6.11 10.81
C LEU A 15 23.83 6.82 11.77
N ASP A 16 23.38 8.02 11.42
CA ASP A 16 22.43 8.79 12.24
C ASP A 16 21.07 8.10 12.35
N ASP A 17 20.61 7.38 11.32
CA ASP A 17 19.39 6.58 11.37
C ASP A 17 19.52 5.44 12.40
N ILE A 18 20.68 4.80 12.44
CA ILE A 18 20.97 3.71 13.39
C ILE A 18 20.98 4.25 14.81
N PHE A 19 21.67 5.35 15.06
CA PHE A 19 21.73 5.97 16.38
C PHE A 19 20.37 6.49 16.83
N ALA A 20 19.61 7.12 15.95
CA ALA A 20 18.26 7.59 16.24
C ALA A 20 17.32 6.42 16.60
N THR A 21 17.40 5.32 15.87
CA THR A 21 16.60 4.11 16.14
C THR A 21 16.95 3.49 17.49
N ILE A 22 18.25 3.34 17.80
CA ILE A 22 18.70 2.82 19.10
C ILE A 22 18.28 3.75 20.24
N SER A 23 18.44 5.05 20.06
CA SER A 23 18.05 6.05 21.07
C SER A 23 16.55 6.01 21.34
N TYR A 24 15.71 5.91 20.30
CA TYR A 24 14.28 5.77 20.43
C TYR A 24 13.90 4.48 21.17
N PHE A 25 14.49 3.35 20.78
CA PHE A 25 14.25 2.05 21.41
C PHE A 25 14.61 2.07 22.92
N LEU A 26 15.74 2.68 23.28
CA LEU A 26 16.15 2.82 24.70
C LEU A 26 15.25 3.78 25.48
N GLY A 27 14.55 4.69 24.82
CA GLY A 27 13.56 5.59 25.43
C GLY A 27 12.25 4.92 25.82
N LEU A 28 11.82 3.89 25.09
CA LEU A 28 10.52 3.22 25.29
C LEU A 28 10.30 2.69 26.72
N PRO A 29 11.27 2.03 27.39
CA PRO A 29 11.12 1.60 28.80
C PRO A 29 10.97 2.77 29.79
N HIS A 30 11.32 3.97 29.39
CA HIS A 30 11.24 5.19 30.20
C HIS A 30 10.04 6.08 29.82
N ASN A 31 9.08 5.54 29.05
CA ASN A 31 7.92 6.27 28.53
C ASN A 31 8.29 7.50 27.67
N VAL A 32 9.39 7.41 26.96
CA VAL A 32 9.81 8.41 25.95
C VAL A 32 9.53 7.85 24.59
N GLY A 33 8.39 8.21 24.01
CA GLY A 33 7.85 7.65 22.78
C GLY A 33 6.93 6.44 23.02
N ASP A 34 6.21 6.05 21.98
CA ASP A 34 5.22 4.98 21.99
C ASP A 34 5.61 3.88 20.98
N VAL A 35 5.06 2.70 21.18
CA VAL A 35 5.18 1.61 20.21
C VAL A 35 4.15 1.83 19.11
N ASP A 36 4.59 1.81 17.85
CA ASP A 36 3.70 1.96 16.71
C ASP A 36 2.63 0.85 16.68
N ASP A 37 1.40 1.27 16.43
CA ASP A 37 0.29 0.35 16.19
C ASP A 37 0.40 -0.23 14.77
N ILE A 38 0.56 -1.55 14.69
CA ILE A 38 0.72 -2.27 13.42
C ILE A 38 -0.55 -2.20 12.55
N ASP A 39 -1.72 -2.13 13.18
CA ASP A 39 -3.01 -2.14 12.49
C ASP A 39 -3.49 -0.74 12.09
N HIS A 40 -2.80 0.30 12.53
CA HIS A 40 -3.05 1.67 12.14
C HIS A 40 -2.83 1.86 10.63
N LEU A 41 -3.77 2.49 9.91
CA LEU A 41 -3.67 2.69 8.46
C LEU A 41 -2.58 3.68 8.03
N GLY A 42 -1.98 4.41 8.95
CA GLY A 42 -0.72 5.14 8.72
C GLY A 42 0.50 4.23 8.56
N ASN A 43 0.43 2.98 9.07
CA ASN A 43 1.49 1.96 9.00
C ASN A 43 1.17 0.85 7.98
N ARG A 44 -0.07 0.78 7.48
CA ARG A 44 -0.52 -0.20 6.48
C ARG A 44 -0.81 0.50 5.17
N ARG A 45 0.01 0.22 4.16
CA ARG A 45 -0.18 0.79 2.83
C ARG A 45 -0.76 -0.21 1.84
N ILE A 46 -1.42 0.29 0.83
CA ILE A 46 -1.95 -0.47 -0.28
C ILE A 46 -0.88 -0.57 -1.38
N ARG A 47 -0.71 -1.77 -1.90
CA ARG A 47 0.05 -2.01 -3.14
C ARG A 47 -0.94 -2.18 -4.28
N SER A 48 -1.02 -1.17 -5.13
CA SER A 48 -1.87 -1.20 -6.31
C SER A 48 -1.33 -2.15 -7.38
N VAL A 49 -2.16 -2.47 -8.36
CA VAL A 49 -1.80 -3.36 -9.47
C VAL A 49 -0.56 -2.88 -10.24
N GLY A 50 -0.38 -1.57 -10.38
CA GLY A 50 0.80 -1.00 -11.05
C GLY A 50 2.11 -1.37 -10.37
N GLU A 51 2.18 -1.29 -9.03
CA GLU A 51 3.34 -1.70 -8.25
C GLU A 51 3.60 -3.21 -8.36
N LEU A 52 2.55 -4.02 -8.30
CA LEU A 52 2.66 -5.48 -8.41
C LEU A 52 3.20 -5.89 -9.80
N LEU A 53 2.69 -5.27 -10.86
CA LEU A 53 3.17 -5.51 -12.23
C LEU A 53 4.59 -5.00 -12.43
N GLN A 54 4.95 -3.84 -11.86
CA GLN A 54 6.32 -3.33 -11.91
C GLN A 54 7.31 -4.30 -11.29
N ASN A 55 6.96 -4.91 -10.15
CA ASN A 55 7.80 -5.90 -9.50
C ASN A 55 7.99 -7.15 -10.36
N GLN A 56 6.93 -7.65 -10.99
CA GLN A 56 7.03 -8.79 -11.92
C GLN A 56 7.85 -8.46 -13.17
N PHE A 57 7.65 -7.28 -13.72
CA PHE A 57 8.45 -6.80 -14.84
C PHE A 57 9.93 -6.71 -14.48
N ARG A 58 10.26 -6.19 -13.30
CA ARG A 58 11.64 -6.11 -12.78
C ARG A 58 12.28 -7.51 -12.67
N ILE A 59 11.54 -8.50 -12.14
CA ILE A 59 12.00 -9.90 -12.09
C ILE A 59 12.27 -10.42 -13.50
N GLY A 60 11.37 -10.16 -14.44
CA GLY A 60 11.54 -10.55 -15.84
C GLY A 60 12.78 -9.95 -16.49
N ILE A 61 13.03 -8.65 -16.27
CA ILE A 61 14.23 -7.94 -16.75
C ILE A 61 15.49 -8.52 -16.12
N SER A 62 15.51 -8.78 -14.81
CA SER A 62 16.69 -9.38 -14.16
C SER A 62 17.00 -10.78 -14.69
N ARG A 63 15.98 -11.59 -14.97
CA ARG A 63 16.14 -12.90 -15.61
C ARG A 63 16.70 -12.75 -17.04
N MET A 64 16.21 -11.77 -17.79
CA MET A 64 16.70 -11.47 -19.15
C MET A 64 18.16 -10.99 -19.12
N GLU A 65 18.52 -10.08 -18.21
CA GLU A 65 19.89 -9.59 -18.03
C GLU A 65 20.86 -10.75 -17.80
N ARG A 66 20.51 -11.70 -16.93
CA ARG A 66 21.35 -12.87 -16.68
C ARG A 66 21.58 -13.68 -17.96
N VAL A 67 20.52 -13.95 -18.73
CA VAL A 67 20.63 -14.68 -20.01
C VAL A 67 21.49 -13.93 -21.03
N VAL A 68 21.38 -12.60 -21.09
CA VAL A 68 22.21 -11.77 -21.96
C VAL A 68 23.69 -11.87 -21.57
N ARG A 69 24.00 -11.76 -20.27
CA ARG A 69 25.37 -11.91 -19.74
C ARG A 69 25.97 -13.27 -20.07
N GLU A 70 25.20 -14.36 -19.87
CA GLU A 70 25.62 -15.72 -20.22
C GLU A 70 25.92 -15.84 -21.71
N LYS A 71 25.06 -15.33 -22.59
CA LYS A 71 25.29 -15.33 -24.04
C LYS A 71 26.50 -14.50 -24.44
N MET A 72 26.68 -13.31 -23.86
CA MET A 72 27.86 -12.49 -24.15
C MET A 72 29.15 -13.21 -23.79
N THR A 73 29.17 -13.91 -22.65
CA THR A 73 30.34 -14.70 -22.24
C THR A 73 30.62 -15.85 -23.17
N LEU A 74 29.58 -16.57 -23.62
CA LEU A 74 29.74 -17.70 -24.54
C LEU A 74 30.16 -17.26 -25.96
N GLN A 75 29.64 -16.12 -26.43
CA GLN A 75 29.91 -15.58 -27.76
C GLN A 75 31.14 -14.66 -27.81
N SER A 76 31.81 -14.41 -26.70
CA SER A 76 33.01 -13.56 -26.65
C SER A 76 34.16 -14.06 -27.53
N GLN A 77 34.12 -15.32 -27.96
CA GLN A 77 35.11 -15.94 -28.85
C GLN A 77 34.93 -15.55 -30.33
N ASP A 78 33.76 -15.05 -30.74
CA ASP A 78 33.44 -14.59 -32.10
C ASP A 78 32.71 -13.24 -32.07
N PRO A 79 33.42 -12.14 -31.79
CA PRO A 79 32.83 -10.82 -31.55
C PRO A 79 32.19 -10.19 -32.79
N ASP A 80 32.60 -10.58 -33.99
CA ASP A 80 32.14 -9.97 -35.26
C ASP A 80 30.67 -10.30 -35.59
N ASN A 81 30.13 -11.35 -34.98
CA ASN A 81 28.75 -11.82 -35.21
C ASN A 81 27.77 -11.46 -34.10
N ILE A 82 28.20 -10.68 -33.08
CA ILE A 82 27.33 -10.29 -31.95
C ILE A 82 26.51 -9.08 -32.34
N THR A 83 25.17 -9.25 -32.36
CA THR A 83 24.22 -8.16 -32.52
C THR A 83 23.31 -8.05 -31.28
N PRO A 84 22.80 -6.85 -30.91
CA PRO A 84 21.85 -6.71 -29.82
C PRO A 84 20.62 -7.63 -29.98
N GLN A 85 20.13 -7.81 -31.19
CA GLN A 85 18.99 -8.68 -31.50
C GLN A 85 19.28 -10.17 -31.23
N SER A 86 20.53 -10.63 -31.41
CA SER A 86 20.89 -12.01 -31.11
C SER A 86 21.02 -12.29 -29.61
N LEU A 87 21.34 -11.26 -28.82
CA LEU A 87 21.55 -11.35 -27.38
C LEU A 87 20.25 -11.28 -26.63
N ILE A 88 19.36 -10.34 -27.01
CA ILE A 88 18.12 -10.04 -26.28
C ILE A 88 17.06 -11.11 -26.52
N ASN A 89 16.53 -11.66 -25.45
CA ASN A 89 15.41 -12.60 -25.47
C ASN A 89 14.30 -12.12 -24.56
N ILE A 90 13.15 -11.83 -25.12
CA ILE A 90 11.97 -11.30 -24.36
C ILE A 90 11.21 -12.38 -23.59
N ARG A 91 11.47 -13.67 -23.83
CA ARG A 91 10.73 -14.78 -23.22
C ARG A 91 10.70 -14.74 -21.69
N PRO A 92 11.79 -14.43 -20.96
CA PRO A 92 11.78 -14.34 -19.50
C PRO A 92 10.83 -13.25 -18.97
N VAL A 93 10.72 -12.12 -19.67
CA VAL A 93 9.83 -11.03 -19.30
C VAL A 93 8.38 -11.45 -19.52
N VAL A 94 8.08 -12.00 -20.70
CA VAL A 94 6.74 -12.51 -21.01
C VAL A 94 6.32 -13.61 -20.05
N ALA A 95 7.24 -14.53 -19.70
CA ALA A 95 6.98 -15.60 -18.75
C ALA A 95 6.64 -15.04 -17.34
N ALA A 96 7.39 -14.05 -16.86
CA ALA A 96 7.13 -13.43 -15.54
C ALA A 96 5.76 -12.75 -15.48
N ILE A 97 5.36 -12.05 -16.54
CA ILE A 97 4.03 -11.40 -16.60
C ILE A 97 2.91 -12.46 -16.68
N LYS A 98 3.10 -13.50 -17.50
CA LYS A 98 2.13 -14.61 -17.60
C LYS A 98 2.01 -15.36 -16.28
N GLU A 99 3.10 -15.56 -15.56
CA GLU A 99 3.13 -16.17 -14.23
C GLU A 99 2.26 -15.36 -13.24
N PHE A 100 2.36 -14.03 -13.25
CA PHE A 100 1.53 -13.18 -12.40
C PHE A 100 0.04 -13.34 -12.71
N PHE A 101 -0.36 -13.20 -13.96
CA PHE A 101 -1.78 -13.30 -14.34
C PHE A 101 -2.36 -14.71 -14.21
N GLY A 102 -1.54 -15.74 -14.31
CA GLY A 102 -1.98 -17.14 -14.26
C GLY A 102 -1.97 -17.77 -12.87
N SER A 103 -1.12 -17.29 -11.95
CA SER A 103 -0.91 -17.95 -10.64
C SER A 103 -1.03 -17.04 -9.42
N SER A 104 -1.08 -15.72 -9.59
CA SER A 104 -1.24 -14.81 -8.45
C SER A 104 -2.64 -14.91 -7.86
N PRO A 105 -2.79 -15.06 -6.52
CA PRO A 105 -4.09 -15.00 -5.88
C PRO A 105 -4.82 -13.66 -6.04
N LEU A 106 -4.11 -12.60 -6.41
CA LEU A 106 -4.66 -11.26 -6.64
C LEU A 106 -5.18 -11.08 -8.06
N SER A 107 -4.76 -11.93 -9.01
CA SER A 107 -5.31 -11.98 -10.36
C SER A 107 -6.50 -12.93 -10.36
N GLN A 108 -7.70 -12.37 -10.37
CA GLN A 108 -8.96 -13.12 -10.23
C GLN A 108 -9.85 -12.90 -11.45
N PHE A 109 -10.76 -13.84 -11.67
CA PHE A 109 -11.87 -13.63 -12.58
C PHE A 109 -12.74 -12.50 -12.04
N MET A 110 -13.05 -11.50 -12.86
CA MET A 110 -13.87 -10.38 -12.45
C MET A 110 -15.34 -10.81 -12.31
N ASP A 111 -15.98 -10.42 -11.22
CA ASP A 111 -17.41 -10.56 -11.06
C ASP A 111 -18.11 -9.56 -12.00
N GLN A 112 -18.90 -10.07 -12.93
CA GLN A 112 -19.60 -9.31 -13.98
C GLN A 112 -21.12 -9.53 -13.97
N THR A 113 -21.69 -9.86 -12.83
CA THR A 113 -23.14 -10.06 -12.68
C THR A 113 -23.91 -8.78 -13.03
N ASN A 114 -23.39 -7.63 -12.60
CA ASN A 114 -23.90 -6.29 -12.94
C ASN A 114 -22.77 -5.26 -12.84
N PRO A 115 -22.96 -4.02 -13.33
CA PRO A 115 -21.91 -2.99 -13.26
C PRO A 115 -21.44 -2.66 -11.85
N LEU A 116 -22.31 -2.74 -10.83
CA LEU A 116 -21.95 -2.48 -9.44
C LEU A 116 -21.05 -3.58 -8.88
N SER A 117 -21.29 -4.85 -9.22
CA SER A 117 -20.44 -5.96 -8.79
C SER A 117 -19.03 -5.86 -9.38
N GLU A 118 -18.90 -5.40 -10.62
CA GLU A 118 -17.60 -5.09 -11.23
C GLU A 118 -16.85 -4.00 -10.47
N LEU A 119 -17.54 -2.89 -10.18
CA LEU A 119 -16.96 -1.77 -9.44
C LEU A 119 -16.49 -2.21 -8.03
N THR A 120 -17.35 -2.93 -7.32
CA THR A 120 -17.04 -3.45 -5.98
C THR A 120 -15.83 -4.39 -6.02
N HIS A 121 -15.74 -5.28 -7.00
CA HIS A 121 -14.61 -6.18 -7.16
C HIS A 121 -13.30 -5.41 -7.42
N LYS A 122 -13.34 -4.34 -8.21
CA LYS A 122 -12.17 -3.49 -8.47
C LYS A 122 -11.70 -2.69 -7.24
N ARG A 123 -12.59 -2.44 -6.29
CA ARG A 123 -12.33 -1.71 -5.03
C ARG A 123 -11.99 -2.64 -3.85
N ARG A 124 -11.85 -3.93 -4.10
CA ARG A 124 -11.52 -4.93 -3.08
C ARG A 124 -10.08 -4.80 -2.62
N LEU A 125 -9.90 -4.89 -1.31
CA LEU A 125 -8.60 -4.96 -0.65
C LEU A 125 -8.35 -6.39 -0.17
N SER A 126 -7.13 -6.86 -0.30
CA SER A 126 -6.73 -8.18 0.20
C SER A 126 -5.47 -8.06 1.07
N ALA A 127 -5.53 -8.58 2.28
CA ALA A 127 -4.35 -8.75 3.13
C ALA A 127 -3.51 -9.97 2.73
N LEU A 128 -4.02 -10.81 1.82
CA LEU A 128 -3.39 -12.03 1.35
C LEU A 128 -2.50 -11.77 0.13
N GLY A 129 -1.64 -12.72 -0.17
CA GLY A 129 -0.83 -12.70 -1.38
C GLY A 129 0.65 -12.39 -1.14
N PRO A 130 1.44 -12.18 -2.19
CA PRO A 130 2.88 -11.96 -2.09
C PRO A 130 3.23 -10.74 -1.23
N GLY A 131 3.98 -10.95 -0.15
CA GLY A 131 4.34 -9.92 0.83
C GLY A 131 3.21 -9.50 1.77
N GLY A 132 2.06 -10.20 1.76
CA GLY A 132 0.98 -10.09 2.71
C GLY A 132 0.98 -11.21 3.74
N LEU A 133 -0.17 -11.41 4.38
CA LEU A 133 -0.38 -12.42 5.40
C LEU A 133 -0.78 -13.77 4.78
N SER A 134 -0.55 -14.86 5.52
CA SER A 134 -1.20 -16.13 5.28
C SER A 134 -2.40 -16.28 6.21
N ARG A 135 -3.44 -17.01 5.77
CA ARG A 135 -4.66 -17.23 6.57
C ARG A 135 -4.37 -17.79 7.96
N ASP A 136 -3.42 -18.73 8.03
CA ASP A 136 -3.09 -19.45 9.27
C ASP A 136 -2.29 -18.58 10.26
N ARG A 137 -1.64 -17.51 9.78
CA ARG A 137 -0.84 -16.59 10.58
C ARG A 137 -1.58 -15.30 10.94
N ALA A 138 -2.76 -15.07 10.38
CA ALA A 138 -3.55 -13.89 10.65
C ALA A 138 -4.27 -14.04 12.00
N SER A 139 -3.85 -13.24 12.98
CA SER A 139 -4.48 -13.12 14.29
C SER A 139 -5.87 -12.49 14.20
N PHE A 140 -6.61 -12.51 15.32
CA PHE A 140 -7.90 -11.81 15.40
C PHE A 140 -7.73 -10.30 15.28
N GLU A 141 -6.68 -9.73 15.83
CA GLU A 141 -6.40 -8.29 15.80
C GLU A 141 -6.32 -7.73 14.39
N VAL A 142 -5.62 -8.44 13.48
CA VAL A 142 -5.50 -8.04 12.05
C VAL A 142 -6.85 -8.09 11.32
N ARG A 143 -7.81 -8.87 11.81
CA ARG A 143 -9.14 -9.06 11.23
C ARG A 143 -10.17 -8.08 11.77
N ASP A 144 -9.86 -7.42 12.88
CA ASP A 144 -10.74 -6.46 13.53
C ASP A 144 -10.84 -5.14 12.77
N VAL A 145 -11.86 -4.38 13.11
CA VAL A 145 -12.06 -3.02 12.62
C VAL A 145 -11.29 -2.06 13.52
N HIS A 146 -10.29 -1.42 12.96
CA HIS A 146 -9.51 -0.39 13.64
C HIS A 146 -10.20 0.98 13.49
N TYR A 147 -10.02 1.92 14.45
CA TYR A 147 -10.64 3.24 14.37
C TYR A 147 -10.22 4.03 13.11
N THR A 148 -9.00 3.82 12.61
CA THR A 148 -8.50 4.44 11.38
C THR A 148 -9.21 3.98 10.11
N HIS A 149 -10.06 2.93 10.19
CA HIS A 149 -10.90 2.48 9.07
C HIS A 149 -12.00 3.49 8.74
N TYR A 150 -12.34 4.41 9.67
CA TYR A 150 -13.38 5.39 9.43
C TYR A 150 -13.12 6.21 8.18
N GLY A 151 -14.10 6.21 7.27
CA GLY A 151 -13.99 6.88 5.95
C GLY A 151 -13.01 6.25 4.95
N ARG A 152 -12.25 5.19 5.31
CA ARG A 152 -11.23 4.54 4.47
C ARG A 152 -11.60 3.13 4.05
N MET A 153 -12.01 2.32 4.98
CA MET A 153 -12.40 0.92 4.74
C MET A 153 -13.80 0.66 5.29
N CYS A 154 -14.62 -0.06 4.53
CA CYS A 154 -15.95 -0.43 5.01
C CYS A 154 -15.84 -1.39 6.19
N PRO A 155 -16.47 -1.09 7.35
CA PRO A 155 -16.39 -1.95 8.53
C PRO A 155 -17.29 -3.20 8.44
N ILE A 156 -18.20 -3.26 7.45
CA ILE A 156 -19.24 -4.28 7.33
C ILE A 156 -18.97 -5.23 6.17
N GLU A 157 -18.49 -4.71 5.04
CA GLU A 157 -18.31 -5.49 3.82
C GLU A 157 -17.05 -6.34 3.90
N THR A 158 -17.21 -7.59 4.32
CA THR A 158 -16.16 -8.61 4.41
C THR A 158 -16.79 -9.98 4.23
N PRO A 159 -16.09 -10.98 3.65
CA PRO A 159 -16.62 -12.32 3.52
C PRO A 159 -16.77 -13.01 4.88
N GLU A 160 -17.68 -13.97 4.95
CA GLU A 160 -17.80 -14.91 6.07
C GLU A 160 -16.73 -16.01 5.98
N GLY A 161 -16.37 -16.60 7.12
CA GLY A 161 -15.48 -17.75 7.21
C GLY A 161 -13.98 -17.38 7.29
N PRO A 162 -13.08 -18.21 6.74
CA PRO A 162 -11.62 -18.07 6.97
C PRO A 162 -11.01 -16.77 6.50
N ASN A 163 -11.66 -16.05 5.60
CA ASN A 163 -11.18 -14.80 5.03
C ASN A 163 -11.76 -13.55 5.71
N ILE A 164 -12.56 -13.71 6.78
CA ILE A 164 -13.13 -12.55 7.50
C ILE A 164 -12.03 -11.58 7.93
N GLY A 165 -12.24 -10.30 7.68
CA GLY A 165 -11.28 -9.24 8.00
C GLY A 165 -10.02 -9.20 7.13
N LEU A 166 -9.72 -10.25 6.34
CA LEU A 166 -8.56 -10.29 5.43
C LEU A 166 -8.90 -9.80 4.02
N ILE A 167 -10.17 -9.84 3.68
CA ILE A 167 -10.71 -9.26 2.46
C ILE A 167 -11.66 -8.14 2.89
N SER A 168 -11.41 -6.94 2.41
CA SER A 168 -12.15 -5.74 2.78
C SER A 168 -12.40 -4.90 1.52
N TYR A 169 -13.11 -3.81 1.69
CA TYR A 169 -13.48 -2.93 0.57
C TYR A 169 -13.24 -1.48 0.96
N LEU A 170 -12.83 -0.70 -0.02
CA LEU A 170 -12.63 0.72 0.12
C LEU A 170 -13.96 1.45 0.39
N ALA A 171 -13.96 2.43 1.26
CA ALA A 171 -15.09 3.33 1.47
C ALA A 171 -15.40 4.13 0.19
N THR A 172 -16.53 4.88 0.18
CA THR A 172 -17.03 5.48 -1.06
C THR A 172 -16.18 6.65 -1.57
N PHE A 173 -15.69 7.51 -0.68
CA PHE A 173 -15.03 8.78 -1.04
C PHE A 173 -13.52 8.79 -0.78
N GLU A 174 -12.95 7.65 -0.43
CA GLU A 174 -11.53 7.51 -0.18
C GLU A 174 -10.68 7.67 -1.46
N LYS A 175 -9.41 7.97 -1.29
CA LYS A 175 -8.38 7.95 -2.32
C LYS A 175 -7.15 7.23 -1.81
N ILE A 176 -6.38 6.65 -2.72
CA ILE A 176 -5.06 6.12 -2.42
C ILE A 176 -4.03 7.14 -2.93
N ASN A 177 -3.16 7.61 -2.03
CA ASN A 177 -2.12 8.57 -2.39
C ASN A 177 -0.96 7.92 -3.16
N LYS A 178 -0.01 8.72 -3.63
CA LYS A 178 1.16 8.26 -4.40
C LYS A 178 2.08 7.31 -3.63
N TYR A 179 1.97 7.27 -2.30
CA TYR A 179 2.75 6.39 -1.43
C TYR A 179 2.02 5.09 -1.09
N GLY A 180 0.74 4.98 -1.43
CA GLY A 180 -0.11 3.82 -1.18
C GLY A 180 -0.95 3.91 0.09
N PHE A 181 -0.97 5.04 0.80
CA PHE A 181 -1.83 5.23 1.97
C PHE A 181 -3.23 5.68 1.56
N ILE A 182 -4.22 5.25 2.33
CA ILE A 182 -5.62 5.60 2.09
C ILE A 182 -5.88 6.96 2.74
N GLU A 183 -6.38 7.89 1.95
CA GLU A 183 -6.83 9.22 2.38
C GLU A 183 -8.35 9.30 2.36
N THR A 184 -8.92 10.05 3.30
CA THR A 184 -10.34 10.32 3.34
C THR A 184 -10.60 11.83 3.35
N PRO A 185 -11.71 12.31 2.74
CA PRO A 185 -12.02 13.72 2.68
C PRO A 185 -12.63 14.22 3.99
N PHE A 186 -12.15 15.34 4.46
CA PHE A 186 -12.69 16.09 5.59
C PHE A 186 -13.01 17.51 5.17
N ARG A 187 -14.09 18.09 5.73
CA ARG A 187 -14.36 19.51 5.64
C ARG A 187 -13.63 20.23 6.76
N LYS A 188 -12.94 21.30 6.40
CA LYS A 188 -12.24 22.13 7.38
C LYS A 188 -13.22 22.92 8.21
N VAL A 189 -13.00 22.93 9.53
CA VAL A 189 -13.76 23.74 10.49
C VAL A 189 -12.89 24.89 10.95
N THR A 190 -13.41 26.10 10.89
CA THR A 190 -12.74 27.31 11.39
C THR A 190 -13.67 28.03 12.33
N ASP A 191 -13.22 28.28 13.55
CA ASP A 191 -14.01 28.94 14.63
C ASP A 191 -15.38 28.31 14.83
N GLY A 192 -15.47 26.97 14.78
CA GLY A 192 -16.71 26.22 14.95
C GLY A 192 -17.62 26.16 13.72
N ARG A 193 -17.27 26.82 12.62
CA ARG A 193 -18.05 26.82 11.38
C ARG A 193 -17.43 25.86 10.37
N VAL A 194 -18.27 25.00 9.77
CA VAL A 194 -17.89 24.09 8.70
C VAL A 194 -17.73 24.86 7.38
N SER A 195 -16.58 24.74 6.74
CA SER A 195 -16.31 25.35 5.44
C SER A 195 -16.61 24.37 4.30
N ASP A 196 -16.64 24.87 3.06
CA ASP A 196 -16.74 24.06 1.84
C ASP A 196 -15.38 23.54 1.39
N GLU A 197 -14.29 23.91 2.07
CA GLU A 197 -12.95 23.44 1.79
C GLU A 197 -12.83 21.96 2.19
N VAL A 198 -12.53 21.09 1.22
CA VAL A 198 -12.32 19.67 1.43
C VAL A 198 -10.82 19.35 1.38
N VAL A 199 -10.32 18.77 2.46
CA VAL A 199 -8.92 18.32 2.59
C VAL A 199 -8.91 16.80 2.69
N TYR A 200 -8.04 16.13 1.93
CA TYR A 200 -7.81 14.70 2.06
C TYR A 200 -6.67 14.47 3.03
N MET A 201 -6.89 13.61 4.03
CA MET A 201 -5.91 13.30 5.06
C MET A 201 -5.70 11.80 5.18
N THR A 202 -4.46 11.42 5.41
CA THR A 202 -4.07 10.06 5.82
C THR A 202 -4.44 9.83 7.29
N ALA A 203 -4.33 8.59 7.77
CA ALA A 203 -4.72 8.28 9.15
C ALA A 203 -3.80 8.92 10.19
N ASP A 204 -2.51 9.03 9.90
CA ASP A 204 -1.53 9.69 10.75
C ASP A 204 -1.70 11.22 10.79
N GLU A 205 -2.09 11.83 9.67
CA GLU A 205 -2.43 13.26 9.65
C GLU A 205 -3.73 13.56 10.44
N GLU A 206 -4.71 12.64 10.38
CA GLU A 206 -5.98 12.77 11.10
C GLU A 206 -5.79 12.77 12.62
N ASP A 207 -4.84 11.99 13.12
CA ASP A 207 -4.57 11.90 14.57
C ASP A 207 -4.14 13.24 15.20
N ASP A 208 -3.66 14.19 14.41
CA ASP A 208 -3.32 15.54 14.87
C ASP A 208 -4.54 16.46 15.03
N TYR A 209 -5.74 16.01 14.64
CA TYR A 209 -6.96 16.83 14.64
C TYR A 209 -8.08 16.20 15.45
N VAL A 210 -8.98 17.05 15.95
CA VAL A 210 -10.26 16.63 16.50
C VAL A 210 -11.27 16.57 15.37
N VAL A 211 -11.80 15.38 15.11
CA VAL A 211 -12.72 15.11 13.99
C VAL A 211 -14.14 14.91 14.51
N ALA A 212 -15.09 15.66 13.96
CA ALA A 212 -16.52 15.43 14.16
C ALA A 212 -17.07 14.50 13.07
N GLN A 213 -18.09 13.72 13.41
CA GLN A 213 -18.78 12.87 12.42
C GLN A 213 -19.58 13.74 11.45
N ALA A 214 -19.74 13.25 10.21
CA ALA A 214 -20.47 13.98 9.15
C ALA A 214 -21.95 14.19 9.44
N ASN A 215 -22.54 13.46 10.39
CA ASN A 215 -23.93 13.54 10.80
C ASN A 215 -24.15 14.37 12.08
N GLU A 216 -23.10 14.99 12.60
CA GLU A 216 -23.27 15.91 13.72
C GLU A 216 -24.19 17.08 13.35
N PRO A 217 -25.12 17.45 14.25
CA PRO A 217 -26.08 18.52 13.98
C PRO A 217 -25.36 19.88 13.88
N LEU A 218 -25.67 20.61 12.81
CA LEU A 218 -25.21 21.98 12.61
C LEU A 218 -26.38 22.93 12.70
N ASP A 219 -26.13 24.17 13.12
CA ASP A 219 -27.13 25.24 13.06
C ASP A 219 -27.36 25.69 11.58
N GLU A 220 -28.35 26.61 11.39
CA GLU A 220 -28.69 27.15 10.07
C GLU A 220 -27.51 27.89 9.40
N ASN A 221 -26.50 28.31 10.14
CA ASN A 221 -25.31 29.02 9.66
C ASN A 221 -24.11 28.10 9.49
N GLY A 222 -24.25 26.80 9.78
CA GLY A 222 -23.21 25.79 9.64
C GLY A 222 -22.22 25.74 10.82
N TYR A 223 -22.64 26.14 12.02
CA TYR A 223 -21.85 25.97 13.24
C TYR A 223 -22.27 24.71 14.01
N PHE A 224 -21.28 24.14 14.72
CA PHE A 224 -21.50 23.08 15.71
C PHE A 224 -22.13 23.62 16.99
#